data_daaca66ef4f11618c46f6866f8b38dee
#
_entry.id   daaca66ef4f11618c46f6866f8b38dee
#
_cell.length_a   1.000
_cell.length_b   1.000
_cell.length_c   1.000
_cell.angle_alpha   90.00
_cell.angle_beta   90.00
_cell.angle_gamma   90.00
#
_symmetry.space_group_name_H-M   'P 1'
#
loop_
_entity.id
_entity.type
_entity.pdbx_description
1 polymer ?
#
loop_
_entity_poly.entity_id
_entity_poly.type
_entity_poly.pdbx_seq_one_letter_code
_entity_poly.pdbx_strand_id
1 'polypeptide(L)'
;PFKDPNQQVKNQQLKESCALTVLLGSHHRVYYYTGIPTETAPPTIKTTYFKPNGGIRDIIIAKMKEVAQRKASGELGAKDNVAVLIKATPNSTYKDMVDMLDEMNINEVPVFAIVDISPVELEFLAVPEADATKP
;
A
#
# COMPACT_ATOMS: atom_id res chain seq x y z
N PRO A 1 2.21 15.63 21.09
CA PRO A 1 3.00 15.96 19.92
C PRO A 1 2.66 15.05 18.74
N PHE A 2 2.64 15.63 17.59
CA PHE A 2 2.36 14.91 16.36
C PHE A 2 3.52 13.97 16.01
N LYS A 3 3.22 12.70 15.75
CA LYS A 3 4.24 11.74 15.34
C LYS A 3 4.20 11.55 13.83
N ASP A 4 5.37 11.54 13.24
CA ASP A 4 5.52 11.21 11.82
C ASP A 4 5.01 9.78 11.59
N PRO A 5 4.06 9.55 10.66
CA PRO A 5 3.59 8.22 10.36
C PRO A 5 4.70 7.25 9.96
N ASN A 6 5.71 7.71 9.24
CA ASN A 6 6.89 6.90 8.92
C ASN A 6 7.62 6.43 10.17
N GLN A 7 7.74 7.30 11.16
CA GLN A 7 8.42 6.97 12.40
C GLN A 7 7.63 5.94 13.20
N GLN A 8 6.30 6.06 13.23
CA GLN A 8 5.45 5.08 13.90
C GLN A 8 5.59 3.70 13.28
N VAL A 9 5.61 3.62 11.96
CA VAL A 9 5.74 2.35 11.24
C VAL A 9 7.11 1.73 11.55
N LYS A 10 8.18 2.52 11.55
CA LYS A 10 9.52 2.05 11.89
C LYS A 10 9.60 1.56 13.33
N ASN A 11 8.97 2.28 14.26
CA ASN A 11 8.98 1.94 15.69
C ASN A 11 8.30 0.62 15.97
N GLN A 12 7.41 0.16 15.09
CA GLN A 12 6.74 -1.13 15.23
C GLN A 12 7.56 -2.28 14.63
N GLN A 13 8.80 -2.00 14.23
CA GLN A 13 9.70 -3.01 13.64
C GLN A 13 9.05 -3.74 12.47
N LEU A 14 8.50 -2.95 11.56
CA LEU A 14 7.81 -3.46 10.39
C LEU A 14 8.69 -4.41 9.59
N LYS A 15 8.21 -5.63 9.35
CA LYS A 15 8.87 -6.56 8.46
C LYS A 15 8.57 -6.19 7.01
N GLU A 16 9.60 -6.15 6.20
CA GLU A 16 9.50 -5.82 4.78
C GLU A 16 8.46 -6.68 4.07
N SER A 17 8.46 -7.99 4.36
CA SER A 17 7.55 -8.92 3.72
C SER A 17 6.08 -8.75 4.15
N CYS A 18 5.83 -7.97 5.19
CA CYS A 18 4.47 -7.67 5.65
C CYS A 18 3.94 -6.33 5.13
N ALA A 19 4.78 -5.55 4.45
CA ALA A 19 4.41 -4.22 3.98
C ALA A 19 3.70 -4.28 2.63
N LEU A 20 2.61 -3.54 2.51
CA LEU A 20 1.91 -3.30 1.26
C LEU A 20 1.83 -1.80 1.06
N THR A 21 2.44 -1.29 -0.01
CA THR A 21 2.38 0.13 -0.33
C THR A 21 1.34 0.36 -1.41
N VAL A 22 0.43 1.29 -1.17
CA VAL A 22 -0.65 1.66 -2.07
C VAL A 22 -0.41 3.09 -2.53
N LEU A 23 -0.46 3.30 -3.84
CA LEU A 23 -0.22 4.58 -4.48
C LEU A 23 -1.48 4.99 -5.23
N LEU A 24 -2.09 6.09 -4.84
CA LEU A 24 -3.34 6.56 -5.46
C LEU A 24 -2.99 7.43 -6.67
N GLY A 25 -3.44 7.01 -7.84
CA GLY A 25 -3.13 7.66 -9.09
C GLY A 25 -4.31 8.41 -9.70
N SER A 26 -4.18 8.76 -10.97
CA SER A 26 -5.23 9.43 -11.73
C SER A 26 -6.36 8.46 -12.07
N HIS A 27 -7.54 9.00 -12.41
CA HIS A 27 -8.70 8.23 -12.85
C HIS A 27 -9.11 7.12 -11.87
N HIS A 28 -8.94 7.40 -10.56
CA HIS A 28 -9.28 6.47 -9.48
C HIS A 28 -8.50 5.16 -9.53
N ARG A 29 -7.34 5.15 -10.20
CA ARG A 29 -6.46 3.98 -10.25
C ARG A 29 -5.73 3.82 -8.93
N VAL A 30 -5.49 2.57 -8.58
CA VAL A 30 -4.74 2.21 -7.37
C VAL A 30 -3.55 1.37 -7.82
N TYR A 31 -2.36 1.86 -7.54
CA TYR A 31 -1.14 1.09 -7.79
C TYR A 31 -0.66 0.51 -6.46
N TYR A 32 0.01 -0.61 -6.53
CA TYR A 32 0.53 -1.22 -5.29
C TYR A 32 1.78 -2.03 -5.57
N TYR A 33 2.58 -2.17 -4.54
CA TYR A 33 3.72 -3.09 -4.52
C TYR A 33 3.91 -3.61 -3.11
N THR A 34 4.63 -4.74 -2.99
CA THR A 34 4.94 -5.35 -1.70
C THR A 34 6.43 -5.17 -1.39
N GLY A 35 6.77 -5.25 -0.10
CA GLY A 35 8.14 -5.13 0.35
C GLY A 35 8.63 -3.69 0.41
N ILE A 36 9.94 -3.54 0.59
CA ILE A 36 10.61 -2.23 0.61
C ILE A 36 11.60 -2.20 -0.55
N PRO A 37 11.38 -1.35 -1.55
CA PRO A 37 12.28 -1.30 -2.70
C PRO A 37 13.66 -0.75 -2.31
N THR A 38 14.69 -1.24 -2.99
CA THR A 38 16.05 -0.74 -2.85
C THR A 38 16.52 -0.19 -4.20
N GLU A 39 17.66 0.49 -4.21
CA GLU A 39 18.23 1.03 -5.44
C GLU A 39 18.53 -0.07 -6.47
N THR A 40 18.90 -1.26 -5.99
CA THR A 40 19.23 -2.39 -6.85
C THR A 40 18.05 -3.30 -7.14
N ALA A 41 16.93 -3.12 -6.42
CA ALA A 41 15.74 -3.95 -6.57
C ALA A 41 14.50 -3.05 -6.60
N PRO A 42 14.19 -2.47 -7.78
CA PRO A 42 12.99 -1.63 -7.90
C PRO A 42 11.72 -2.47 -7.70
N PRO A 43 10.63 -1.85 -7.22
CA PRO A 43 9.40 -2.60 -6.97
C PRO A 43 8.71 -2.98 -8.29
N THR A 44 7.97 -4.09 -8.25
CA THR A 44 7.05 -4.43 -9.33
C THR A 44 5.72 -3.76 -9.04
N ILE A 45 5.40 -2.72 -9.80
CA ILE A 45 4.16 -1.96 -9.62
C ILE A 45 3.02 -2.66 -10.34
N LYS A 46 1.95 -2.94 -9.63
CA LYS A 46 0.71 -3.52 -10.18
C LYS A 46 -0.40 -2.50 -10.09
N THR A 47 -1.41 -2.63 -10.95
CA THR A 47 -2.54 -1.71 -11.03
C THR A 47 -3.83 -2.42 -10.63
N THR A 48 -4.65 -1.73 -9.85
CA THR A 48 -5.98 -2.20 -9.51
C THR A 48 -6.92 -1.00 -9.35
N TYR A 49 -8.13 -1.24 -8.85
CA TYR A 49 -9.17 -0.22 -8.73
C TYR A 49 -9.94 -0.43 -7.44
N PHE A 50 -10.81 0.53 -7.11
CA PHE A 50 -11.78 0.38 -6.02
C PHE A 50 -12.98 -0.42 -6.54
N LYS A 51 -12.97 -1.72 -6.27
CA LYS A 51 -14.04 -2.62 -6.67
C LYS A 51 -14.30 -3.62 -5.54
N PRO A 52 -15.57 -4.03 -5.32
CA PRO A 52 -15.85 -5.06 -4.31
C PRO A 52 -15.20 -6.40 -4.62
N ASN A 53 -15.08 -6.76 -5.91
CA ASN A 53 -14.44 -7.99 -6.35
C ASN A 53 -13.40 -7.67 -7.42
N GLY A 54 -12.20 -8.21 -7.26
CA GLY A 54 -11.11 -8.00 -8.20
C GLY A 54 -10.41 -6.65 -8.05
N GLY A 55 -10.71 -5.90 -6.99
CA GLY A 55 -10.10 -4.61 -6.72
C GLY A 55 -9.10 -4.65 -5.58
N ILE A 56 -8.79 -3.48 -5.04
CA ILE A 56 -7.80 -3.34 -3.96
C ILE A 56 -8.20 -4.13 -2.72
N ARG A 57 -9.50 -4.29 -2.45
CA ARG A 57 -9.97 -5.08 -1.31
C ARG A 57 -9.45 -6.51 -1.36
N ASP A 58 -9.50 -7.15 -2.52
CA ASP A 58 -9.01 -8.52 -2.68
C ASP A 58 -7.50 -8.59 -2.45
N ILE A 59 -6.76 -7.58 -2.88
CA ILE A 59 -5.32 -7.50 -2.65
C ILE A 59 -5.02 -7.40 -1.16
N ILE A 60 -5.75 -6.56 -0.44
CA ILE A 60 -5.59 -6.41 1.01
C ILE A 60 -5.91 -7.72 1.73
N ILE A 61 -7.04 -8.34 1.38
CA ILE A 61 -7.47 -9.61 1.99
C ILE A 61 -6.43 -10.69 1.74
N ALA A 62 -5.91 -10.79 0.51
CA ALA A 62 -4.89 -11.77 0.17
C ALA A 62 -3.61 -11.56 0.99
N LYS A 63 -3.20 -10.30 1.16
CA LYS A 63 -2.02 -9.97 1.96
C LYS A 63 -2.22 -10.34 3.42
N MET A 64 -3.40 -10.06 3.97
CA MET A 64 -3.71 -10.41 5.36
C MET A 64 -3.72 -11.92 5.57
N LYS A 65 -4.26 -12.70 4.61
CA LYS A 65 -4.23 -14.15 4.66
C LYS A 65 -2.82 -14.71 4.58
N GLU A 66 -2.00 -14.15 3.69
CA GLU A 66 -0.60 -14.57 3.55
C GLU A 66 0.15 -14.38 4.87
N VAL A 67 0.03 -13.21 5.49
CA VAL A 67 0.71 -12.92 6.76
C VAL A 67 0.18 -13.82 7.87
N ALA A 68 -1.13 -14.04 7.94
CA ALA A 68 -1.72 -14.94 8.95
C ALA A 68 -1.20 -16.36 8.82
N GLN A 69 -1.09 -16.88 7.60
CA GLN A 69 -0.55 -18.22 7.35
C GLN A 69 0.92 -18.34 7.75
N ARG A 70 1.71 -17.30 7.47
CA ARG A 70 3.13 -17.26 7.83
C ARG A 70 3.33 -17.16 9.34
N LYS A 71 2.41 -16.49 10.04
CA LYS A 71 2.42 -16.45 11.51
C LYS A 71 2.08 -17.83 12.07
N ALA A 72 1.07 -18.48 11.50
CA ALA A 72 0.65 -19.83 11.94
C ALA A 72 1.74 -20.87 11.73
N SER A 73 2.54 -20.76 10.67
CA SER A 73 3.64 -21.67 10.36
C SER A 73 4.91 -21.42 11.19
N GLY A 74 4.95 -20.30 11.93
CA GLY A 74 6.13 -19.91 12.70
C GLY A 74 7.17 -19.12 11.89
N GLU A 75 6.92 -18.87 10.61
CA GLU A 75 7.81 -18.07 9.77
C GLU A 75 7.87 -16.61 10.26
N LEU A 76 6.74 -16.10 10.74
CA LEU A 76 6.64 -14.77 11.32
C LEU A 76 6.31 -14.85 12.80
N GLY A 77 6.71 -13.82 13.55
CA GLY A 77 6.40 -13.72 14.98
C GLY A 77 4.97 -13.26 15.23
N ALA A 78 4.51 -13.44 16.47
CA ALA A 78 3.16 -13.04 16.86
C ALA A 78 2.89 -11.54 16.71
N LYS A 79 3.96 -10.73 16.75
CA LYS A 79 3.86 -9.27 16.65
C LYS A 79 3.98 -8.76 15.21
N ASP A 80 4.31 -9.63 14.26
CA ASP A 80 4.42 -9.26 12.85
C ASP A 80 3.03 -9.16 12.26
N ASN A 81 2.67 -8.01 11.72
CA ASN A 81 1.35 -7.74 11.17
C ASN A 81 1.46 -7.05 9.82
N VAL A 82 0.39 -7.16 9.03
CA VAL A 82 0.27 -6.40 7.80
C VAL A 82 0.35 -4.91 8.11
N ALA A 83 1.15 -4.19 7.33
CA ALA A 83 1.17 -2.74 7.38
C ALA A 83 0.90 -2.21 5.97
N VAL A 84 -0.08 -1.32 5.85
CA VAL A 84 -0.41 -0.68 4.57
C VAL A 84 0.05 0.78 4.62
N LEU A 85 0.90 1.16 3.68
CA LEU A 85 1.35 2.54 3.52
C LEU A 85 0.57 3.14 2.37
N ILE A 86 -0.13 4.25 2.62
CA ILE A 86 -0.99 4.90 1.64
C ILE A 86 -0.32 6.19 1.20
N LYS A 87 -0.07 6.32 -0.09
CA LYS A 87 0.59 7.49 -0.68
C LYS A 87 -0.26 8.01 -1.83
N ALA A 88 -0.40 9.32 -1.91
CA ALA A 88 -1.23 9.95 -2.93
C ALA A 88 -0.36 10.71 -3.94
N THR A 89 -0.62 10.50 -5.24
CA THR A 89 -0.01 11.33 -6.27
C THR A 89 -0.78 12.64 -6.37
N PRO A 90 -0.19 13.69 -6.97
CA PRO A 90 -0.91 14.95 -7.19
C PRO A 90 -2.18 14.80 -8.04
N ASN A 91 -2.28 13.72 -8.81
CA ASN A 91 -3.42 13.49 -9.70
C ASN A 91 -4.57 12.70 -9.05
N SER A 92 -4.38 12.24 -7.82
CA SER A 92 -5.42 11.54 -7.10
C SER A 92 -6.40 12.55 -6.46
N THR A 93 -7.58 12.07 -6.06
CA THR A 93 -8.60 12.91 -5.45
C THR A 93 -8.70 12.65 -3.95
N TYR A 94 -9.30 13.60 -3.25
CA TYR A 94 -9.61 13.43 -1.84
C TYR A 94 -10.51 12.21 -1.62
N LYS A 95 -11.46 12.00 -2.53
CA LYS A 95 -12.35 10.84 -2.47
C LYS A 95 -11.57 9.53 -2.52
N ASP A 96 -10.53 9.46 -3.34
CA ASP A 96 -9.68 8.27 -3.41
C ASP A 96 -9.04 7.97 -2.05
N MET A 97 -8.56 8.99 -1.36
CA MET A 97 -7.98 8.84 -0.03
C MET A 97 -9.03 8.37 0.97
N VAL A 98 -10.22 8.96 0.95
CA VAL A 98 -11.31 8.56 1.85
C VAL A 98 -11.70 7.10 1.58
N ASP A 99 -11.83 6.71 0.31
CA ASP A 99 -12.16 5.34 -0.06
C ASP A 99 -11.10 4.36 0.42
N MET A 100 -9.81 4.75 0.32
CA MET A 100 -8.73 3.88 0.79
C MET A 100 -8.73 3.73 2.31
N LEU A 101 -9.00 4.80 3.05
CA LEU A 101 -9.12 4.74 4.50
C LEU A 101 -10.32 3.88 4.91
N ASP A 102 -11.42 3.94 4.17
CA ASP A 102 -12.56 3.07 4.41
C ASP A 102 -12.18 1.59 4.24
N GLU A 103 -11.35 1.27 3.25
CA GLU A 103 -10.86 -0.09 3.06
C GLU A 103 -10.03 -0.57 4.24
N MET A 104 -9.25 0.31 4.86
CA MET A 104 -8.50 -0.05 6.06
C MET A 104 -9.43 -0.46 7.19
N ASN A 105 -10.52 0.30 7.38
CA ASN A 105 -11.49 0.01 8.44
C ASN A 105 -12.34 -1.22 8.12
N ILE A 106 -12.79 -1.36 6.88
CA ILE A 106 -13.61 -2.50 6.45
C ILE A 106 -12.85 -3.81 6.66
N ASN A 107 -11.58 -3.84 6.30
CA ASN A 107 -10.76 -5.06 6.35
C ASN A 107 -10.02 -5.22 7.68
N GLU A 108 -10.21 -4.29 8.61
CA GLU A 108 -9.58 -4.33 9.94
C GLU A 108 -8.05 -4.47 9.83
N VAL A 109 -7.45 -3.64 8.95
CA VAL A 109 -5.99 -3.64 8.77
C VAL A 109 -5.34 -3.16 10.06
N PRO A 110 -4.42 -3.96 10.66
CA PRO A 110 -3.89 -3.64 11.99
C PRO A 110 -2.97 -2.42 12.01
N VAL A 111 -2.21 -2.17 10.94
CA VAL A 111 -1.30 -1.03 10.86
C VAL A 111 -1.47 -0.37 9.50
N PHE A 112 -1.75 0.91 9.48
CA PHE A 112 -1.75 1.68 8.24
C PHE A 112 -1.36 3.12 8.52
N ALA A 113 -0.78 3.78 7.53
CA ALA A 113 -0.36 5.17 7.66
C ALA A 113 -0.44 5.87 6.31
N ILE A 114 -0.77 7.15 6.34
CA ILE A 114 -0.68 8.02 5.16
C ILE A 114 0.72 8.61 5.17
N VAL A 115 1.46 8.40 4.09
CA VAL A 115 2.86 8.79 3.98
C VAL A 115 3.04 9.57 2.68
N ASP A 116 3.93 10.54 2.68
CA ASP A 116 4.22 11.31 1.47
C ASP A 116 4.84 10.42 0.41
N ILE A 117 4.40 10.60 -0.84
CA ILE A 117 4.99 9.88 -1.97
C ILE A 117 6.38 10.48 -2.25
N SER A 118 7.34 9.62 -2.53
CA SER A 118 8.70 10.08 -2.82
C SER A 118 8.88 10.40 -4.30
N PRO A 119 9.88 11.23 -4.65
CA PRO A 119 10.17 11.51 -6.06
C PRO A 119 10.47 10.25 -6.87
N VAL A 120 11.15 9.26 -6.29
CA VAL A 120 11.46 8.01 -7.00
C VAL A 120 10.19 7.20 -7.24
N GLU A 121 9.23 7.23 -6.33
CA GLU A 121 7.95 6.55 -6.53
C GLU A 121 7.15 7.20 -7.66
N LEU A 122 7.21 8.52 -7.78
CA LEU A 122 6.60 9.22 -8.91
C LEU A 122 7.23 8.80 -10.23
N GLU A 123 8.54 8.57 -10.26
CA GLU A 123 9.21 8.05 -11.44
C GLU A 123 8.72 6.64 -11.80
N PHE A 124 8.53 5.77 -10.81
CA PHE A 124 8.00 4.43 -11.05
C PHE A 124 6.61 4.46 -11.66
N LEU A 125 5.82 5.51 -11.36
CA LEU A 125 4.45 5.64 -11.87
C LEU A 125 4.37 6.39 -13.19
N ALA A 126 5.46 6.94 -13.70
CA ALA A 126 5.44 7.78 -14.91
C ALA A 126 4.82 7.05 -16.11
N VAL A 127 5.19 5.80 -16.34
CA VAL A 127 4.67 5.03 -17.47
C VAL A 127 3.20 4.60 -17.24
N PRO A 128 2.85 3.95 -16.13
CA PRO A 128 1.45 3.59 -15.91
C PRO A 128 0.51 4.80 -15.85
N GLU A 129 0.96 5.93 -15.30
CA GLU A 129 0.13 7.15 -15.27
C GLU A 129 0.00 7.78 -16.67
N ALA A 130 1.02 7.70 -17.51
CA ALA A 130 0.92 8.14 -18.88
C ALA A 130 -0.12 7.32 -19.66
N ASP A 131 -0.14 6.00 -19.45
CA ASP A 131 -1.12 5.11 -20.05
C ASP A 131 -2.53 5.40 -19.53
N ALA A 132 -2.66 5.76 -18.27
CA ALA A 132 -3.94 6.09 -17.64
C ALA A 132 -4.56 7.36 -18.23
N THR A 133 -3.76 8.30 -18.71
CA THR A 133 -4.25 9.59 -19.25
C THR A 133 -4.49 9.56 -20.76
N LYS A 134 -4.16 8.46 -21.43
CA LYS A 134 -4.45 8.34 -22.86
C LYS A 134 -5.93 8.14 -23.10
N PRO A 135 -6.48 8.80 -24.14
CA PRO A 135 -7.91 8.63 -24.50
C PRO A 135 -8.23 7.21 -24.94
#